data_f83c93f9f449a080e15c02657bc4db40
#
_entry.id   f83c93f9f449a080e15c02657bc4db40
#
_cell.length_a   1.000
_cell.length_b   1.000
_cell.length_c   1.000
_cell.angle_alpha   90.00
_cell.angle_beta   90.00
_cell.angle_gamma   90.00
#
_symmetry.space_group_name_H-M   'P 1'
#
loop_
_entity.id
_entity.type
_entity.pdbx_description
1 polymer ?
#
loop_
_entity_poly.entity_id
_entity_poly.type
_entity_poly.pdbx_seq_one_letter_code
_entity_poly.pdbx_strand_id
1 'polypeptide(L)'
;MTSTSVDPAADLLRERAAHYTAQAALFLRDQALSTASHDLRSPLNAMHSWAYVLERQLANADPNLQRALAGIRTGIDQQVALIDGVLDAPRAETRTLVLAPQPFALRALLDETIALVRFALADARQVALDTTLPDGESSLTVDRDRVAQALWTLLTSAVEASAAGSRVAFACTRDGAQFTARATCIVNAGVLVDPAQPHAFESFARREMLHERDAKRSAWTLALCQRVALAHGGTFAHDVFADGAAATLTFSIPCEAPV
;
A
#
# COMPACT_ATOMS: atom_id res chain seq x y z
N MET A 1 -32.94 24.84 -19.58
CA MET A 1 -32.04 24.64 -18.41
C MET A 1 -32.45 23.31 -17.78
N THR A 2 -31.76 22.24 -18.16
CA THR A 2 -31.97 20.90 -17.58
C THR A 2 -31.30 20.89 -16.23
N SER A 3 -32.08 20.88 -15.15
CA SER A 3 -31.62 20.62 -13.79
C SER A 3 -31.08 19.20 -13.77
N THR A 4 -29.76 19.05 -13.74
CA THR A 4 -29.11 17.76 -13.48
C THR A 4 -29.47 17.41 -12.04
N SER A 5 -30.41 16.49 -11.85
CA SER A 5 -30.69 15.96 -10.51
C SER A 5 -29.42 15.23 -10.05
N VAL A 6 -28.78 15.76 -9.02
CA VAL A 6 -27.66 15.12 -8.34
C VAL A 6 -28.21 13.85 -7.69
N ASP A 7 -27.63 12.71 -8.02
CA ASP A 7 -27.96 11.43 -7.36
C ASP A 7 -27.12 11.32 -6.06
N PRO A 8 -27.74 11.45 -4.87
CA PRO A 8 -27.03 11.44 -3.59
C PRO A 8 -26.27 10.13 -3.34
N ALA A 9 -26.76 9.02 -3.90
CA ALA A 9 -26.11 7.72 -3.76
C ALA A 9 -24.80 7.66 -4.57
N ALA A 10 -24.83 8.19 -5.80
CA ALA A 10 -23.63 8.29 -6.63
C ALA A 10 -22.59 9.24 -6.04
N ASP A 11 -23.01 10.34 -5.42
CA ASP A 11 -22.08 11.28 -4.77
C ASP A 11 -21.41 10.66 -3.55
N LEU A 12 -22.15 9.93 -2.72
CA LEU A 12 -21.58 9.19 -1.59
C LEU A 12 -20.55 8.15 -2.04
N LEU A 13 -20.80 7.43 -3.14
CA LEU A 13 -19.83 6.49 -3.70
C LEU A 13 -18.57 7.20 -4.20
N ARG A 14 -18.70 8.36 -4.84
CA ARG A 14 -17.55 9.19 -5.28
C ARG A 14 -16.71 9.65 -4.10
N GLU A 15 -17.36 10.17 -3.07
CA GLU A 15 -16.64 10.62 -1.85
C GLU A 15 -15.91 9.47 -1.16
N ARG A 16 -16.53 8.31 -1.02
CA ARG A 16 -15.89 7.11 -0.46
C ARG A 16 -14.70 6.65 -1.30
N ALA A 17 -14.85 6.58 -2.62
CA ALA A 17 -13.76 6.20 -3.51
C ALA A 17 -12.59 7.19 -3.41
N ALA A 18 -12.87 8.50 -3.41
CA ALA A 18 -11.86 9.53 -3.23
C ALA A 18 -11.14 9.43 -1.88
N HIS A 19 -11.89 9.18 -0.80
CA HIS A 19 -11.33 8.97 0.53
C HIS A 19 -10.40 7.76 0.56
N TYR A 20 -10.80 6.60 0.01
CA TYR A 20 -9.98 5.41 0.00
C TYR A 20 -8.75 5.56 -0.90
N THR A 21 -8.87 6.26 -2.02
CA THR A 21 -7.73 6.65 -2.88
C THR A 21 -6.72 7.49 -2.10
N ALA A 22 -7.20 8.50 -1.37
CA ALA A 22 -6.33 9.36 -0.56
C ALA A 22 -5.63 8.60 0.56
N GLN A 23 -6.33 7.69 1.23
CA GLN A 23 -5.72 6.82 2.25
C GLN A 23 -4.65 5.90 1.64
N ALA A 24 -4.93 5.24 0.53
CA ALA A 24 -3.94 4.40 -0.16
C ALA A 24 -2.70 5.21 -0.56
N ALA A 25 -2.87 6.43 -1.07
CA ALA A 25 -1.78 7.33 -1.44
C ALA A 25 -0.94 7.76 -0.22
N LEU A 26 -1.58 8.01 0.93
CA LEU A 26 -0.89 8.33 2.17
C LEU A 26 0.05 7.19 2.59
N PHE A 27 -0.45 5.96 2.64
CA PHE A 27 0.34 4.79 3.02
C PHE A 27 1.44 4.47 2.01
N LEU A 28 1.18 4.66 0.71
CA LEU A 28 2.19 4.53 -0.33
C LEU A 28 3.34 5.51 -0.12
N ARG A 29 3.03 6.79 0.08
CA ARG A 29 4.05 7.84 0.29
C ARG A 29 4.86 7.56 1.56
N ASP A 30 4.20 7.15 2.63
CA ASP A 30 4.86 6.78 3.86
C ASP A 30 5.80 5.58 3.67
N GLN A 31 5.37 4.56 2.93
CA GLN A 31 6.21 3.41 2.63
C GLN A 31 7.42 3.79 1.76
N ALA A 32 7.21 4.67 0.75
CA ALA A 32 8.29 5.19 -0.08
C ALA A 32 9.34 5.95 0.75
N LEU A 33 8.89 6.84 1.64
CA LEU A 33 9.78 7.57 2.55
C LEU A 33 10.51 6.64 3.51
N SER A 34 9.82 5.59 4.02
CA SER A 34 10.42 4.56 4.87
C SER A 34 11.58 3.86 4.19
N THR A 35 11.34 3.42 2.96
CA THR A 35 12.36 2.72 2.17
C THR A 35 13.52 3.66 1.85
N ALA A 36 13.23 4.88 1.40
CA ALA A 36 14.25 5.88 1.11
C ALA A 36 15.12 6.22 2.34
N SER A 37 14.49 6.40 3.50
CA SER A 37 15.19 6.64 4.76
C SER A 37 16.16 5.50 5.10
N HIS A 38 15.68 4.25 5.01
CA HIS A 38 16.52 3.07 5.27
C HIS A 38 17.68 2.97 4.28
N ASP A 39 17.41 3.12 2.99
CA ASP A 39 18.40 2.95 1.93
C ASP A 39 19.45 4.07 1.92
N LEU A 40 19.10 5.28 2.38
CA LEU A 40 20.05 6.37 2.58
C LEU A 40 20.93 6.19 3.82
N ARG A 41 20.41 5.62 4.90
CA ARG A 41 21.21 5.38 6.12
C ARG A 41 22.33 4.38 5.90
N SER A 42 22.14 3.36 5.10
CA SER A 42 23.13 2.32 4.87
C SER A 42 24.47 2.87 4.33
N PRO A 43 24.52 3.64 3.22
CA PRO A 43 25.76 4.24 2.73
C PRO A 43 26.31 5.30 3.67
N LEU A 44 25.47 6.08 4.38
CA LEU A 44 25.93 7.07 5.36
C LEU A 44 26.66 6.40 6.54
N ASN A 45 26.15 5.28 7.05
CA ASN A 45 26.80 4.50 8.09
C ASN A 45 28.15 3.94 7.62
N ALA A 46 28.24 3.49 6.36
CA ALA A 46 29.51 3.05 5.79
C ALA A 46 30.51 4.21 5.69
N MET A 47 30.09 5.38 5.19
CA MET A 47 30.94 6.58 5.13
C MET A 47 31.38 7.04 6.52
N HIS A 48 30.51 7.02 7.51
CA HIS A 48 30.85 7.33 8.90
C HIS A 48 31.91 6.38 9.45
N SER A 49 31.76 5.08 9.18
CA SER A 49 32.74 4.06 9.60
C SER A 49 34.11 4.29 8.97
N TRP A 50 34.18 4.59 7.68
CA TRP A 50 35.42 4.91 6.99
C TRP A 50 36.05 6.24 7.46
N ALA A 51 35.24 7.25 7.70
CA ALA A 51 35.72 8.52 8.26
C ALA A 51 36.37 8.30 9.63
N TYR A 52 35.79 7.44 10.49
CA TYR A 52 36.36 7.06 11.77
C TYR A 52 37.72 6.33 11.64
N VAL A 53 37.83 5.38 10.71
CA VAL A 53 39.09 4.68 10.43
C VAL A 53 40.18 5.65 9.97
N LEU A 54 39.84 6.56 9.05
CA LEU A 54 40.78 7.58 8.56
C LEU A 54 41.20 8.54 9.68
N GLU A 55 40.31 8.96 10.56
CA GLU A 55 40.61 9.82 11.70
C GLU A 55 41.68 9.18 12.61
N ARG A 56 41.58 7.89 12.89
CA ARG A 56 42.57 7.17 13.68
C ARG A 56 43.93 7.01 12.99
N GLN A 57 43.89 6.82 11.65
CA GLN A 57 45.15 6.67 10.88
C GLN A 57 45.83 8.01 10.64
N LEU A 58 45.09 9.09 10.56
CA LEU A 58 45.57 10.45 10.28
C LEU A 58 45.65 11.32 11.53
N ALA A 59 45.65 10.74 12.71
CA ALA A 59 45.71 11.48 14.00
C ALA A 59 46.91 12.46 14.08
N ASN A 60 48.01 12.14 13.42
CA ASN A 60 49.25 12.97 13.38
C ASN A 60 49.44 13.65 12.00
N ALA A 61 48.42 13.69 11.15
CA ALA A 61 48.54 14.28 9.82
C ALA A 61 48.41 15.82 9.83
N ASP A 62 48.65 16.43 8.66
CA ASP A 62 48.51 17.85 8.44
C ASP A 62 47.15 18.38 8.95
N PRO A 63 47.14 19.54 9.67
CA PRO A 63 45.90 20.17 10.15
C PRO A 63 44.82 20.44 9.08
N ASN A 64 45.22 20.57 7.82
CA ASN A 64 44.27 20.71 6.72
C ASN A 64 43.54 19.40 6.41
N LEU A 65 44.22 18.25 6.48
CA LEU A 65 43.60 16.93 6.34
C LEU A 65 42.65 16.63 7.48
N GLN A 66 43.04 16.98 8.70
CA GLN A 66 42.17 16.81 9.88
C GLN A 66 40.90 17.68 9.75
N ARG A 67 41.03 18.94 9.28
CA ARG A 67 39.90 19.82 9.02
C ARG A 67 38.97 19.29 7.93
N ALA A 68 39.54 18.75 6.85
CA ALA A 68 38.76 18.15 5.77
C ALA A 68 37.95 16.94 6.26
N LEU A 69 38.59 16.07 7.07
CA LEU A 69 37.90 14.91 7.62
C LEU A 69 36.79 15.28 8.62
N ALA A 70 37.02 16.27 9.46
CA ALA A 70 35.99 16.82 10.36
C ALA A 70 34.82 17.41 9.55
N GLY A 71 35.06 18.08 8.42
CA GLY A 71 34.03 18.57 7.50
C GLY A 71 33.21 17.44 6.91
N ILE A 72 33.83 16.33 6.48
CA ILE A 72 33.13 15.14 5.99
C ILE A 72 32.21 14.57 7.06
N ARG A 73 32.70 14.38 8.28
CA ARG A 73 31.88 13.87 9.40
C ARG A 73 30.69 14.77 9.69
N THR A 74 30.93 16.08 9.80
CA THR A 74 29.84 17.04 10.00
C THR A 74 28.78 16.94 8.91
N GLY A 75 29.19 16.78 7.65
CA GLY A 75 28.26 16.58 6.53
C GLY A 75 27.44 15.30 6.66
N ILE A 76 28.06 14.20 7.07
CA ILE A 76 27.34 12.93 7.31
C ILE A 76 26.33 13.10 8.45
N ASP A 77 26.73 13.68 9.57
CA ASP A 77 25.86 13.89 10.74
C ASP A 77 24.67 14.80 10.39
N GLN A 78 24.89 15.83 9.59
CA GLN A 78 23.82 16.70 9.09
C GLN A 78 22.83 15.94 8.19
N GLN A 79 23.32 15.05 7.31
CA GLN A 79 22.44 14.24 6.45
C GLN A 79 21.62 13.23 7.28
N VAL A 80 22.20 12.60 8.28
CA VAL A 80 21.47 11.71 9.21
C VAL A 80 20.38 12.49 9.95
N ALA A 81 20.70 13.67 10.47
CA ALA A 81 19.73 14.52 11.16
C ALA A 81 18.57 14.97 10.24
N LEU A 82 18.84 15.25 8.95
CA LEU A 82 17.81 15.54 7.96
C LEU A 82 16.90 14.33 7.69
N ILE A 83 17.46 13.12 7.58
CA ILE A 83 16.68 11.89 7.43
C ILE A 83 15.75 11.71 8.63
N ASP A 84 16.28 11.84 9.84
CA ASP A 84 15.51 11.67 11.08
C ASP A 84 14.40 12.74 11.21
N GLY A 85 14.72 13.99 10.94
CA GLY A 85 13.79 15.10 11.14
C GLY A 85 12.76 15.27 10.02
N VAL A 86 13.15 15.05 8.76
CA VAL A 86 12.29 15.34 7.60
C VAL A 86 11.58 14.10 7.09
N LEU A 87 12.26 12.93 7.08
CA LEU A 87 11.68 11.72 6.52
C LEU A 87 10.98 10.86 7.59
N ASP A 88 11.50 10.76 8.81
CA ASP A 88 10.98 9.85 9.82
C ASP A 88 9.97 10.49 10.80
N ALA A 89 10.17 11.74 11.18
CA ALA A 89 9.29 12.39 12.14
C ALA A 89 7.83 12.55 11.65
N PRO A 90 7.54 12.90 10.37
CA PRO A 90 6.17 13.05 9.89
C PRO A 90 5.37 11.74 9.78
N ARG A 91 6.01 10.59 9.95
CA ARG A 91 5.40 9.26 9.72
C ARG A 91 4.76 8.64 10.96
N ALA A 92 4.68 9.38 12.06
CA ALA A 92 4.18 8.85 13.34
C ALA A 92 2.74 8.30 13.22
N GLU A 93 1.87 8.97 12.47
CA GLU A 93 0.45 8.61 12.32
C GLU A 93 0.21 7.33 11.50
N THR A 94 1.10 7.03 10.56
CA THR A 94 0.98 5.84 9.70
C THR A 94 1.78 4.64 10.24
N ARG A 95 2.70 4.86 11.18
CA ARG A 95 3.53 3.79 11.77
C ARG A 95 2.73 2.84 12.66
N THR A 96 1.80 3.38 13.45
CA THR A 96 0.98 2.58 14.36
C THR A 96 -0.47 2.88 14.09
N LEU A 97 -1.19 1.91 13.52
CA LEU A 97 -2.62 2.01 13.36
C LEU A 97 -3.30 1.72 14.70
N VAL A 98 -3.98 2.72 15.23
CA VAL A 98 -4.91 2.52 16.34
C VAL A 98 -6.19 1.95 15.76
N LEU A 99 -6.54 0.72 16.14
CA LEU A 99 -7.74 0.04 15.67
C LEU A 99 -8.93 0.37 16.56
N ALA A 100 -10.11 0.44 15.95
CA ALA A 100 -11.41 0.58 16.60
C ALA A 100 -12.29 -0.64 16.29
N PRO A 101 -12.04 -1.83 16.92
CA PRO A 101 -12.78 -3.04 16.63
C PRO A 101 -14.25 -2.89 17.01
N GLN A 102 -15.14 -3.32 16.12
CA GLN A 102 -16.57 -3.39 16.36
C GLN A 102 -17.20 -4.56 15.59
N PRO A 103 -18.28 -5.17 16.08
CA PRO A 103 -18.95 -6.25 15.36
C PRO A 103 -19.71 -5.69 14.16
N PHE A 104 -19.60 -6.34 13.01
CA PHE A 104 -20.37 -6.02 11.80
C PHE A 104 -20.61 -7.25 10.92
N ALA A 105 -21.62 -7.16 10.06
CA ALA A 105 -21.93 -8.20 9.08
C ALA A 105 -20.90 -8.19 7.95
N LEU A 106 -20.15 -9.29 7.80
CA LEU A 106 -19.12 -9.44 6.77
C LEU A 106 -19.69 -9.26 5.36
N ARG A 107 -20.86 -9.87 5.09
CA ARG A 107 -21.50 -9.81 3.78
C ARG A 107 -21.77 -8.37 3.33
N ALA A 108 -22.27 -7.52 4.22
CA ALA A 108 -22.57 -6.13 3.92
C ALA A 108 -21.28 -5.36 3.53
N LEU A 109 -20.17 -5.58 4.24
CA LEU A 109 -18.88 -4.98 3.91
C LEU A 109 -18.39 -5.40 2.53
N LEU A 110 -18.49 -6.70 2.20
CA LEU A 110 -18.04 -7.23 0.91
C LEU A 110 -18.87 -6.68 -0.24
N ASP A 111 -20.20 -6.69 -0.11
CA ASP A 111 -21.11 -6.17 -1.13
C ASP A 111 -20.88 -4.65 -1.37
N GLU A 112 -20.70 -3.85 -0.31
CA GLU A 112 -20.36 -2.43 -0.41
C GLU A 112 -19.01 -2.21 -1.11
N THR A 113 -17.98 -3.00 -0.77
CA THR A 113 -16.65 -2.89 -1.37
C THR A 113 -16.69 -3.21 -2.86
N ILE A 114 -17.35 -4.30 -3.24
CA ILE A 114 -17.52 -4.71 -4.65
C ILE A 114 -18.27 -3.63 -5.43
N ALA A 115 -19.37 -3.13 -4.89
CA ALA A 115 -20.18 -2.08 -5.53
C ALA A 115 -19.34 -0.80 -5.74
N LEU A 116 -18.53 -0.43 -4.73
CA LEU A 116 -17.67 0.75 -4.81
C LEU A 116 -16.58 0.62 -5.87
N VAL A 117 -15.92 -0.54 -5.99
CA VAL A 117 -14.90 -0.78 -7.01
C VAL A 117 -15.49 -0.83 -8.41
N ARG A 118 -16.68 -1.44 -8.58
CA ARG A 118 -17.40 -1.40 -9.85
C ARG A 118 -17.68 0.04 -10.27
N PHE A 119 -18.33 0.80 -9.41
CA PHE A 119 -18.69 2.20 -9.69
C PHE A 119 -17.47 3.08 -9.97
N ALA A 120 -16.40 2.94 -9.16
CA ALA A 120 -15.26 3.83 -9.24
C ALA A 120 -14.33 3.53 -10.44
N LEU A 121 -14.20 2.26 -10.84
CA LEU A 121 -13.17 1.87 -11.80
C LEU A 121 -13.55 0.71 -12.73
N ALA A 122 -14.05 -0.42 -12.20
CA ALA A 122 -14.16 -1.64 -12.98
C ALA A 122 -15.08 -1.52 -14.20
N ASP A 123 -16.23 -0.86 -14.05
CA ASP A 123 -17.19 -0.65 -15.14
C ASP A 123 -16.61 0.26 -16.23
N ALA A 124 -15.91 1.35 -15.84
CA ALA A 124 -15.27 2.27 -16.77
C ALA A 124 -14.13 1.60 -17.56
N ARG A 125 -13.44 0.62 -16.96
CA ARG A 125 -12.37 -0.16 -17.58
C ARG A 125 -12.88 -1.42 -18.31
N GLN A 126 -14.18 -1.72 -18.23
CA GLN A 126 -14.77 -2.94 -18.77
C GLN A 126 -14.12 -4.22 -18.20
N VAL A 127 -13.79 -4.22 -16.91
CA VAL A 127 -13.23 -5.38 -16.20
C VAL A 127 -14.33 -6.03 -15.39
N ALA A 128 -14.61 -7.31 -15.64
CA ALA A 128 -15.62 -8.06 -14.90
C ALA A 128 -15.07 -8.51 -13.53
N LEU A 129 -15.89 -8.44 -12.49
CA LEU A 129 -15.58 -8.97 -11.16
C LEU A 129 -16.36 -10.28 -10.95
N ASP A 130 -15.64 -11.40 -10.96
CA ASP A 130 -16.17 -12.71 -10.62
C ASP A 130 -16.00 -12.94 -9.11
N THR A 131 -17.10 -12.98 -8.37
CA THR A 131 -17.06 -12.97 -6.91
C THR A 131 -17.50 -14.32 -6.32
N THR A 132 -16.70 -14.85 -5.40
CA THR A 132 -17.04 -16.01 -4.56
C THR A 132 -17.00 -15.55 -3.10
N LEU A 133 -18.15 -15.45 -2.46
CA LEU A 133 -18.29 -14.92 -1.12
C LEU A 133 -18.75 -16.01 -0.16
N PRO A 134 -18.41 -15.91 1.15
CA PRO A 134 -18.85 -16.90 2.13
C PRO A 134 -20.37 -16.94 2.21
N ASP A 135 -20.91 -18.15 2.38
CA ASP A 135 -22.33 -18.37 2.62
C ASP A 135 -22.73 -18.03 4.06
N GLY A 136 -23.98 -17.62 4.22
CA GLY A 136 -24.59 -17.38 5.53
C GLY A 136 -24.24 -16.01 6.16
N GLU A 137 -24.86 -15.75 7.31
CA GLU A 137 -24.60 -14.56 8.11
C GLU A 137 -23.33 -14.76 8.94
N SER A 138 -22.25 -14.12 8.52
CA SER A 138 -20.97 -14.11 9.22
C SER A 138 -20.69 -12.73 9.76
N SER A 139 -20.25 -12.62 11.01
CA SER A 139 -19.78 -11.37 11.61
C SER A 139 -18.27 -11.39 11.84
N LEU A 140 -17.65 -10.21 11.75
CA LEU A 140 -16.28 -9.95 12.20
C LEU A 140 -16.31 -8.93 13.33
N THR A 141 -15.36 -9.04 14.26
CA THR A 141 -15.14 -8.04 15.32
C THR A 141 -13.76 -7.44 15.16
N VAL A 142 -13.62 -6.56 14.19
CA VAL A 142 -12.37 -5.91 13.77
C VAL A 142 -12.65 -4.45 13.42
N ASP A 143 -11.63 -3.68 13.04
CA ASP A 143 -11.84 -2.32 12.55
C ASP A 143 -12.41 -2.36 11.11
N ARG A 144 -13.73 -2.13 11.02
CA ARG A 144 -14.50 -2.21 9.78
C ARG A 144 -13.95 -1.29 8.69
N ASP A 145 -13.62 -0.05 9.05
CA ASP A 145 -13.21 0.96 8.06
C ASP A 145 -11.81 0.66 7.52
N ARG A 146 -10.90 0.20 8.37
CA ARG A 146 -9.56 -0.22 7.94
C ARG A 146 -9.62 -1.46 7.05
N VAL A 147 -10.46 -2.43 7.38
CA VAL A 147 -10.65 -3.61 6.53
C VAL A 147 -11.29 -3.23 5.20
N ALA A 148 -12.30 -2.35 5.19
CA ALA A 148 -12.89 -1.83 3.96
C ALA A 148 -11.87 -1.15 3.05
N GLN A 149 -11.00 -0.29 3.60
CA GLN A 149 -9.92 0.39 2.87
C GLN A 149 -8.92 -0.62 2.28
N ALA A 150 -8.55 -1.66 3.05
CA ALA A 150 -7.63 -2.69 2.58
C ALA A 150 -8.22 -3.52 1.44
N LEU A 151 -9.48 -3.97 1.57
CA LEU A 151 -10.18 -4.73 0.54
C LEU A 151 -10.40 -3.92 -0.73
N TRP A 152 -10.76 -2.64 -0.59
CA TRP A 152 -10.88 -1.73 -1.72
C TRP A 152 -9.54 -1.56 -2.45
N THR A 153 -8.44 -1.32 -1.72
CA THR A 153 -7.10 -1.18 -2.30
C THR A 153 -6.65 -2.45 -3.01
N LEU A 154 -6.88 -3.61 -2.40
CA LEU A 154 -6.56 -4.92 -2.95
C LEU A 154 -7.30 -5.17 -4.28
N LEU A 155 -8.62 -4.97 -4.28
CA LEU A 155 -9.45 -5.24 -5.45
C LEU A 155 -9.21 -4.21 -6.57
N THR A 156 -9.04 -2.93 -6.22
CA THR A 156 -8.71 -1.86 -7.15
C THR A 156 -7.35 -2.11 -7.82
N SER A 157 -6.34 -2.59 -7.07
CA SER A 157 -5.03 -2.94 -7.63
C SER A 157 -5.12 -4.05 -8.68
N ALA A 158 -5.94 -5.07 -8.45
CA ALA A 158 -6.17 -6.13 -9.43
C ALA A 158 -6.90 -5.61 -10.69
N VAL A 159 -7.87 -4.71 -10.53
CA VAL A 159 -8.57 -4.07 -11.66
C VAL A 159 -7.63 -3.15 -12.44
N GLU A 160 -6.80 -2.35 -11.76
CA GLU A 160 -5.78 -1.49 -12.40
C GLU A 160 -4.81 -2.29 -13.29
N ALA A 161 -4.43 -3.49 -12.86
CA ALA A 161 -3.52 -4.35 -13.60
C ALA A 161 -4.18 -5.10 -14.76
N SER A 162 -5.50 -5.03 -14.90
CA SER A 162 -6.28 -5.85 -15.83
C SER A 162 -6.60 -5.11 -17.13
N ALA A 163 -6.52 -5.81 -18.27
CA ALA A 163 -6.95 -5.28 -19.57
C ALA A 163 -8.47 -5.20 -19.69
N ALA A 164 -8.97 -4.32 -20.58
CA ALA A 164 -10.40 -4.27 -20.92
C ALA A 164 -10.90 -5.64 -21.43
N GLY A 165 -12.11 -6.03 -21.04
CA GLY A 165 -12.73 -7.32 -21.36
C GLY A 165 -12.20 -8.50 -20.54
N SER A 166 -11.25 -8.28 -19.62
CA SER A 166 -10.73 -9.31 -18.72
C SER A 166 -11.59 -9.49 -17.46
N ARG A 167 -11.19 -10.46 -16.64
CA ARG A 167 -11.87 -10.81 -15.38
C ARG A 167 -10.91 -10.77 -14.22
N VAL A 168 -11.38 -10.24 -13.09
CA VAL A 168 -10.73 -10.34 -11.79
C VAL A 168 -11.55 -11.29 -10.93
N ALA A 169 -10.94 -12.38 -10.48
CA ALA A 169 -11.57 -13.29 -9.53
C ALA A 169 -11.35 -12.75 -8.10
N PHE A 170 -12.45 -12.51 -7.38
CA PHE A 170 -12.42 -12.08 -5.99
C PHE A 170 -13.09 -13.12 -5.11
N ALA A 171 -12.29 -13.86 -4.36
CA ALA A 171 -12.75 -14.93 -3.48
C ALA A 171 -12.52 -14.54 -2.01
N CYS A 172 -13.58 -14.64 -1.22
CA CYS A 172 -13.52 -14.42 0.22
C CYS A 172 -13.95 -15.69 0.93
N THR A 173 -13.20 -16.08 1.96
CA THR A 173 -13.50 -17.24 2.80
C THR A 173 -13.43 -16.86 4.26
N ARG A 174 -14.26 -17.52 5.06
CA ARG A 174 -14.15 -17.53 6.51
C ARG A 174 -13.98 -18.98 6.96
N ASP A 175 -12.81 -19.30 7.45
CA ASP A 175 -12.49 -20.64 7.98
C ASP A 175 -12.17 -20.53 9.46
N GLY A 176 -13.07 -21.04 10.29
CA GLY A 176 -12.97 -20.93 11.75
C GLY A 176 -12.84 -19.47 12.20
N ALA A 177 -11.70 -19.14 12.83
CA ALA A 177 -11.38 -17.83 13.35
C ALA A 177 -10.66 -16.91 12.35
N GLN A 178 -10.53 -17.31 11.08
CA GLN A 178 -9.78 -16.56 10.06
C GLN A 178 -10.67 -16.10 8.92
N PHE A 179 -10.53 -14.85 8.53
CA PHE A 179 -11.06 -14.27 7.30
C PHE A 179 -9.93 -14.10 6.29
N THR A 180 -10.17 -14.56 5.05
CA THR A 180 -9.21 -14.39 3.93
C THR A 180 -9.94 -13.84 2.72
N ALA A 181 -9.38 -12.78 2.12
CA ALA A 181 -9.80 -12.22 0.84
C ALA A 181 -8.67 -12.37 -0.17
N ARG A 182 -9.00 -12.85 -1.37
CA ARG A 182 -8.05 -13.08 -2.46
C ARG A 182 -8.56 -12.45 -3.73
N ALA A 183 -7.73 -11.63 -4.39
CA ALA A 183 -7.99 -11.13 -5.73
C ALA A 183 -6.96 -11.69 -6.69
N THR A 184 -7.39 -12.27 -7.82
CA THR A 184 -6.53 -12.83 -8.84
C THR A 184 -6.86 -12.19 -10.19
N CYS A 185 -5.83 -11.73 -10.90
CA CYS A 185 -5.95 -11.12 -12.22
C CYS A 185 -4.84 -11.59 -13.15
N ILE A 186 -5.01 -11.36 -14.47
CA ILE A 186 -3.92 -11.45 -15.44
C ILE A 186 -3.37 -10.04 -15.63
N VAL A 187 -2.09 -9.86 -15.34
CA VAL A 187 -1.41 -8.56 -15.40
C VAL A 187 -1.21 -8.13 -16.84
N ASN A 188 -1.56 -6.89 -17.14
CA ASN A 188 -1.20 -6.20 -18.37
C ASN A 188 -0.42 -4.92 -18.00
N ALA A 189 0.90 -4.97 -18.18
CA ALA A 189 1.76 -3.85 -17.81
C ALA A 189 1.49 -2.60 -18.65
N GLY A 190 1.05 -2.75 -19.89
CA GLY A 190 0.73 -1.64 -20.77
C GLY A 190 -0.41 -0.78 -20.23
N VAL A 191 -1.50 -1.41 -19.71
CA VAL A 191 -2.65 -0.66 -19.20
C VAL A 191 -2.35 0.06 -17.88
N LEU A 192 -1.38 -0.41 -17.09
CA LEU A 192 -0.97 0.27 -15.86
C LEU A 192 -0.29 1.62 -16.12
N VAL A 193 0.36 1.77 -17.26
CA VAL A 193 1.08 3.01 -17.62
C VAL A 193 0.35 3.86 -18.66
N ASP A 194 -0.74 3.37 -19.24
CA ASP A 194 -1.50 4.07 -20.28
C ASP A 194 -2.32 5.23 -19.66
N PRO A 195 -2.00 6.50 -19.96
CA PRO A 195 -2.72 7.65 -19.40
C PRO A 195 -4.14 7.83 -19.99
N ALA A 196 -4.49 7.12 -21.07
CA ALA A 196 -5.81 7.17 -21.68
C ALA A 196 -6.85 6.33 -20.92
N GLN A 197 -6.40 5.41 -20.08
CA GLN A 197 -7.28 4.59 -19.25
C GLN A 197 -7.72 5.37 -17.99
N PRO A 198 -8.95 5.12 -17.48
CA PRO A 198 -9.34 5.60 -16.16
C PRO A 198 -8.50 4.90 -15.09
N HIS A 199 -8.01 5.66 -14.13
CA HIS A 199 -7.18 5.17 -13.03
C HIS A 199 -7.65 5.71 -11.69
N ALA A 200 -7.61 4.87 -10.66
CA ALA A 200 -7.81 5.28 -9.27
C ALA A 200 -6.49 5.68 -8.60
N PHE A 201 -5.38 5.03 -8.98
CA PHE A 201 -4.08 5.33 -8.39
C PHE A 201 -3.25 6.29 -9.25
N GLU A 202 -2.37 7.08 -8.60
CA GLU A 202 -1.42 7.96 -9.26
C GLU A 202 -0.45 7.15 -10.16
N SER A 203 0.05 7.77 -11.24
CA SER A 203 0.96 7.10 -12.19
C SER A 203 2.22 6.53 -11.53
N PHE A 204 2.74 7.21 -10.50
CA PHE A 204 3.86 6.71 -9.71
C PHE A 204 3.52 5.39 -9.02
N ALA A 205 2.36 5.32 -8.35
CA ALA A 205 1.88 4.13 -7.67
C ALA A 205 1.76 2.93 -8.62
N ARG A 206 1.19 3.14 -9.80
CA ARG A 206 1.01 2.09 -10.81
C ARG A 206 2.32 1.56 -11.38
N ARG A 207 3.30 2.46 -11.63
CA ARG A 207 4.64 2.04 -12.08
C ARG A 207 5.36 1.22 -11.01
N GLU A 208 5.19 1.58 -9.74
CA GLU A 208 5.78 0.84 -8.62
C GLU A 208 5.25 -0.60 -8.49
N MET A 209 4.02 -0.88 -8.97
CA MET A 209 3.50 -2.24 -9.01
C MET A 209 4.28 -3.15 -9.97
N LEU A 210 4.88 -2.58 -11.03
CA LEU A 210 5.65 -3.31 -12.04
C LEU A 210 7.13 -3.50 -11.66
N HIS A 211 7.62 -2.85 -10.59
CA HIS A 211 9.01 -3.02 -10.18
C HIS A 211 9.21 -4.39 -9.54
N GLU A 212 10.14 -5.17 -10.11
CA GLU A 212 10.66 -6.36 -9.45
C GLU A 212 11.34 -5.96 -8.14
N ARG A 213 10.74 -6.34 -7.04
CA ARG A 213 11.33 -6.20 -5.71
C ARG A 213 11.55 -7.59 -5.14
N ASP A 214 12.53 -7.70 -4.23
CA ASP A 214 12.68 -8.92 -3.44
C ASP A 214 11.31 -9.35 -2.92
N ALA A 215 11.01 -10.65 -2.99
CA ALA A 215 9.73 -11.26 -2.61
C ALA A 215 9.26 -10.90 -1.17
N LYS A 216 10.13 -10.27 -0.37
CA LYS A 216 9.85 -9.78 0.99
C LYS A 216 9.39 -8.32 1.04
N ARG A 217 9.43 -7.58 -0.07
CA ARG A 217 9.03 -6.17 -0.11
C ARG A 217 7.74 -6.02 -0.88
N SER A 218 6.63 -5.78 -0.20
CA SER A 218 5.35 -5.45 -0.83
C SER A 218 5.49 -4.22 -1.74
N ALA A 219 4.78 -4.23 -2.86
CA ALA A 219 4.63 -3.04 -3.68
C ALA A 219 4.11 -1.88 -2.81
N TRP A 220 4.66 -0.68 -2.98
CA TRP A 220 4.28 0.47 -2.13
C TRP A 220 2.79 0.80 -2.20
N THR A 221 2.17 0.56 -3.36
CA THR A 221 0.73 0.71 -3.56
C THR A 221 -0.09 -0.17 -2.62
N LEU A 222 0.45 -1.33 -2.21
CA LEU A 222 -0.19 -2.32 -1.35
C LEU A 222 0.19 -2.16 0.14
N ALA A 223 0.94 -1.11 0.50
CA ALA A 223 1.40 -0.87 1.86
C ALA A 223 0.24 -0.75 2.86
N LEU A 224 -0.90 -0.17 2.45
CA LEU A 224 -2.10 -0.10 3.28
C LEU A 224 -2.61 -1.50 3.61
N CYS A 225 -2.73 -2.39 2.62
CA CYS A 225 -3.17 -3.77 2.84
C CYS A 225 -2.27 -4.49 3.84
N GLN A 226 -0.95 -4.37 3.67
CA GLN A 226 0.03 -4.98 4.56
C GLN A 226 -0.09 -4.45 6.00
N ARG A 227 -0.18 -3.14 6.18
CA ARG A 227 -0.26 -2.53 7.52
C ARG A 227 -1.56 -2.85 8.22
N VAL A 228 -2.68 -2.82 7.51
CA VAL A 228 -3.98 -3.21 8.08
C VAL A 228 -3.97 -4.68 8.49
N ALA A 229 -3.45 -5.59 7.64
CA ALA A 229 -3.34 -6.99 8.00
C ALA A 229 -2.50 -7.19 9.26
N LEU A 230 -1.29 -6.61 9.31
CA LEU A 230 -0.39 -6.73 10.46
C LEU A 230 -0.98 -6.14 11.75
N ALA A 231 -1.65 -4.98 11.66
CA ALA A 231 -2.29 -4.37 12.82
C ALA A 231 -3.40 -5.25 13.41
N HIS A 232 -4.09 -6.05 12.59
CA HIS A 232 -5.09 -7.03 13.03
C HIS A 232 -4.48 -8.39 13.42
N GLY A 233 -3.15 -8.53 13.47
CA GLY A 233 -2.49 -9.81 13.76
C GLY A 233 -2.55 -10.83 12.61
N GLY A 234 -2.82 -10.35 11.40
CA GLY A 234 -2.92 -11.16 10.19
C GLY A 234 -1.70 -11.03 9.26
N THR A 235 -1.89 -11.39 8.00
CA THR A 235 -0.86 -11.40 6.95
C THR A 235 -1.38 -10.84 5.65
N PHE A 236 -0.46 -10.27 4.86
CA PHE A 236 -0.69 -9.88 3.48
C PHE A 236 0.42 -10.41 2.60
N ALA A 237 0.05 -11.00 1.46
CA ALA A 237 0.99 -11.50 0.45
C ALA A 237 0.47 -11.17 -0.95
N HIS A 238 1.38 -11.02 -1.91
CA HIS A 238 1.04 -10.85 -3.31
C HIS A 238 2.13 -11.43 -4.22
N ASP A 239 1.72 -11.86 -5.42
CA ASP A 239 2.64 -12.25 -6.47
C ASP A 239 3.28 -11.01 -7.13
N VAL A 240 4.35 -11.24 -7.88
CA VAL A 240 4.97 -10.21 -8.72
C VAL A 240 4.03 -9.87 -9.87
N PHE A 241 3.86 -8.58 -10.15
CA PHE A 241 3.06 -8.10 -11.28
C PHE A 241 3.87 -8.18 -12.58
N ALA A 242 4.04 -9.39 -13.10
CA ALA A 242 4.72 -9.64 -14.36
C ALA A 242 3.73 -9.64 -15.53
N ASP A 243 4.08 -8.96 -16.61
CA ASP A 243 3.21 -8.82 -17.80
C ASP A 243 2.80 -10.19 -18.38
N GLY A 244 1.51 -10.35 -18.64
CA GLY A 244 0.91 -11.59 -19.13
C GLY A 244 0.77 -12.71 -18.08
N ALA A 245 1.30 -12.54 -16.87
CA ALA A 245 1.21 -13.53 -15.80
C ALA A 245 -0.03 -13.35 -14.92
N ALA A 246 -0.47 -14.43 -14.29
CA ALA A 246 -1.44 -14.34 -13.21
C ALA A 246 -0.78 -13.77 -11.95
N ALA A 247 -1.44 -12.81 -11.31
CA ALA A 247 -1.02 -12.29 -10.01
C ALA A 247 -2.17 -12.43 -9.01
N THR A 248 -1.85 -12.91 -7.82
CA THR A 248 -2.78 -13.09 -6.72
C THR A 248 -2.37 -12.24 -5.55
N LEU A 249 -3.31 -11.47 -5.01
CA LEU A 249 -3.17 -10.70 -3.78
C LEU A 249 -4.00 -11.39 -2.71
N THR A 250 -3.40 -11.66 -1.56
CA THR A 250 -4.06 -12.35 -0.44
C THR A 250 -3.96 -11.54 0.83
N PHE A 251 -5.11 -11.15 1.37
CA PHE A 251 -5.27 -10.47 2.65
C PHE A 251 -5.93 -11.41 3.63
N SER A 252 -5.34 -11.60 4.80
CA SER A 252 -5.84 -12.56 5.80
C SER A 252 -5.72 -11.98 7.20
N ILE A 253 -6.81 -12.00 7.96
CA ILE A 253 -6.87 -11.48 9.34
C ILE A 253 -7.69 -12.43 10.23
N PRO A 254 -7.44 -12.43 11.55
CA PRO A 254 -8.36 -13.05 12.50
C PRO A 254 -9.76 -12.42 12.41
N CYS A 255 -10.80 -13.21 12.68
CA CYS A 255 -12.18 -12.72 12.74
C CYS A 255 -12.45 -11.81 13.93
N GLU A 256 -11.59 -11.85 14.94
CA GLU A 256 -11.59 -10.99 16.12
C GLU A 256 -10.23 -10.30 16.21
N ALA A 257 -10.23 -8.98 16.42
CA ALA A 257 -8.98 -8.24 16.60
C ALA A 257 -8.25 -8.71 17.87
N PRO A 258 -6.92 -8.71 17.88
CA PRO A 258 -6.16 -8.97 19.11
C PRO A 258 -6.50 -7.88 20.16
N VAL A 259 -6.66 -8.32 21.39
CA VAL A 259 -6.96 -7.47 22.56
C VAL A 259 -5.71 -6.65 22.94
#